data_0293843341a2bbc810c85eaa1b6cbc87
#
_entry.id   0293843341a2bbc810c85eaa1b6cbc87
#
_cell.length_a   1.000
_cell.length_b   1.000
_cell.length_c   1.000
_cell.angle_alpha   90.00
_cell.angle_beta   90.00
_cell.angle_gamma   90.00
#
_symmetry.space_group_name_H-M   'P 1'
#
loop_
_entity.id
_entity.type
_entity.pdbx_description
1 polymer ?
#
loop_
_entity_poly.entity_id
_entity_poly.type
_entity_poly.pdbx_seq_one_letter_code
_entity_poly.pdbx_strand_id
1 'polypeptide(L)'
;MTLDASATGRPKSLIGDYWIEVTMDKKKLEAFKKRLETRQQELRRTVNRNQADGRIADEDTAAADIADRAASSYNKEFLFNQSNNERQLLMMVDGALARIREGTFGECISCGKEINAKRLEAVPWTRHCIECQEKLEQGMLEETSR
;
A
#
# COMPACT_ATOMS: atom_id res chain seq x y z
N MET A 1 -22.75 -31.63 21.64
CA MET A 1 -21.91 -30.44 21.78
C MET A 1 -21.44 -30.05 20.41
N THR A 2 -22.13 -29.12 19.82
CA THR A 2 -21.77 -28.56 18.54
C THR A 2 -20.74 -27.47 18.77
N LEU A 3 -19.49 -27.78 18.50
CA LEU A 3 -18.46 -26.78 18.36
C LEU A 3 -18.75 -26.01 17.08
N ASP A 4 -19.31 -24.84 17.25
CA ASP A 4 -19.57 -23.93 16.17
C ASP A 4 -18.22 -23.40 15.66
N ALA A 5 -17.68 -24.09 14.66
CA ALA A 5 -16.47 -23.72 13.98
C ALA A 5 -16.77 -22.70 12.88
N SER A 6 -17.51 -21.67 13.20
CA SER A 6 -17.48 -20.42 12.42
C SER A 6 -16.20 -19.66 12.76
N ALA A 7 -15.09 -20.36 12.65
CA ALA A 7 -13.77 -19.78 12.71
C ALA A 7 -13.55 -19.04 11.40
N THR A 8 -13.87 -17.76 11.40
CA THR A 8 -13.20 -16.81 10.52
C THR A 8 -11.70 -17.06 10.64
N GLY A 9 -11.13 -17.62 9.59
CA GLY A 9 -9.79 -18.21 9.57
C GLY A 9 -8.68 -17.25 9.91
N ARG A 10 -8.42 -17.06 11.19
CA ARG A 10 -7.23 -16.37 11.69
C ARG A 10 -6.21 -17.42 12.10
N PRO A 11 -4.95 -17.30 11.68
CA PRO A 11 -3.93 -18.21 12.11
C PRO A 11 -3.76 -18.09 13.63
N LYS A 12 -3.99 -19.17 14.31
CA LYS A 12 -3.69 -19.31 15.73
C LYS A 12 -2.24 -19.71 15.86
N SER A 13 -1.41 -18.87 16.45
CA SER A 13 -0.05 -19.26 16.79
C SER A 13 -0.05 -19.93 18.16
N LEU A 14 0.53 -21.12 18.22
CA LEU A 14 0.72 -21.88 19.44
C LEU A 14 1.98 -21.38 20.14
N ILE A 15 1.82 -20.83 21.36
CA ILE A 15 2.94 -20.56 22.26
C ILE A 15 2.73 -21.40 23.51
N GLY A 16 3.47 -22.51 23.61
CA GLY A 16 3.24 -23.49 24.65
C GLY A 16 1.86 -24.18 24.49
N ASP A 17 1.19 -24.51 25.58
CA ASP A 17 -0.13 -25.15 25.56
C ASP A 17 -1.31 -24.16 25.44
N TYR A 18 -1.03 -22.89 25.20
CA TYR A 18 -2.05 -21.85 25.08
C TYR A 18 -2.20 -21.35 23.64
N TRP A 19 -3.44 -21.37 23.18
CA TRP A 19 -3.83 -20.71 21.95
C TRP A 19 -3.98 -19.20 22.21
N ILE A 20 -3.02 -18.43 21.78
CA ILE A 20 -3.15 -16.97 21.77
C ILE A 20 -3.75 -16.58 20.45
N GLU A 21 -4.96 -16.05 20.49
CA GLU A 21 -5.50 -15.31 19.33
C GLU A 21 -4.64 -14.06 19.17
N VAL A 22 -3.74 -14.08 18.20
CA VAL A 22 -3.01 -12.89 17.78
C VAL A 22 -3.98 -12.02 16.99
N THR A 23 -4.96 -11.48 17.69
CA THR A 23 -5.85 -10.49 17.14
C THR A 23 -5.24 -9.14 17.40
N MET A 24 -4.90 -8.44 16.34
CA MET A 24 -4.58 -7.03 16.47
C MET A 24 -5.73 -6.33 17.22
N ASP A 25 -5.42 -5.62 18.30
CA ASP A 25 -6.41 -4.92 19.09
C ASP A 25 -7.30 -4.04 18.20
N LYS A 26 -8.61 -4.09 18.40
CA LYS A 26 -9.58 -3.30 17.61
C LYS A 26 -9.23 -1.82 17.57
N LYS A 27 -8.74 -1.27 18.68
CA LYS A 27 -8.32 0.14 18.75
C LYS A 27 -7.14 0.44 17.83
N LYS A 28 -6.15 -0.47 17.77
CA LYS A 28 -5.02 -0.34 16.86
C LYS A 28 -5.47 -0.46 15.40
N LEU A 29 -6.34 -1.40 15.12
CA LEU A 29 -6.89 -1.59 13.77
C LEU A 29 -7.67 -0.36 13.29
N GLU A 30 -8.49 0.23 14.12
CA GLU A 30 -9.20 1.48 13.84
C GLU A 30 -8.25 2.65 13.62
N ALA A 31 -7.19 2.76 14.41
CA ALA A 31 -6.15 3.78 14.24
C ALA A 31 -5.44 3.63 12.89
N PHE A 32 -5.07 2.41 12.50
CA PHE A 32 -4.47 2.13 11.18
C PHE A 32 -5.43 2.45 10.04
N LYS A 33 -6.70 2.05 10.18
CA LYS A 33 -7.74 2.36 9.20
C LYS A 33 -7.86 3.87 8.97
N LYS A 34 -7.96 4.65 10.03
CA LYS A 34 -8.06 6.11 9.95
C LYS A 34 -6.83 6.74 9.29
N ARG A 35 -5.62 6.28 9.62
CA ARG A 35 -4.38 6.74 8.99
C ARG A 35 -4.35 6.42 7.50
N LEU A 36 -4.76 5.22 7.12
CA LEU A 36 -4.83 4.79 5.73
C LEU A 36 -5.87 5.58 4.93
N GLU A 37 -7.05 5.82 5.49
CA GLU A 37 -8.10 6.63 4.85
C GLU A 37 -7.64 8.08 4.64
N THR A 38 -6.97 8.68 5.62
CA THR A 38 -6.39 10.02 5.48
C THR A 38 -5.34 10.05 4.36
N ARG A 39 -4.44 9.07 4.36
CA ARG A 39 -3.41 8.96 3.32
C ARG A 39 -3.99 8.72 1.93
N GLN A 40 -5.02 7.91 1.83
CA GLN A 40 -5.75 7.69 0.59
C GLN A 40 -6.33 8.99 0.01
N GLN A 41 -6.96 9.81 0.86
CA GLN A 41 -7.53 11.08 0.41
C GLN A 41 -6.44 12.06 -0.06
N GLU A 42 -5.32 12.16 0.66
CA GLU A 42 -4.19 12.99 0.25
C GLU A 42 -3.64 12.57 -1.11
N LEU A 43 -3.39 11.27 -1.28
CA LEU A 43 -2.88 10.72 -2.54
C LEU A 43 -3.85 10.94 -3.71
N ARG A 44 -5.14 10.74 -3.51
CA ARG A 44 -6.16 11.02 -4.54
C ARG A 44 -6.14 12.48 -4.97
N ARG A 45 -6.04 13.41 -4.01
CA ARG A 45 -5.95 14.85 -4.33
C ARG A 45 -4.70 15.17 -5.13
N THR A 46 -3.56 14.60 -4.75
CA THR A 46 -2.28 14.84 -5.44
C THR A 46 -2.29 14.25 -6.85
N VAL A 47 -2.76 13.02 -7.02
CA VAL A 47 -2.89 12.40 -8.35
C VAL A 47 -3.81 13.22 -9.26
N ASN A 48 -4.95 13.69 -8.76
CA ASN A 48 -5.86 14.52 -9.53
C ASN A 48 -5.25 15.87 -9.91
N ARG A 49 -4.52 16.52 -8.99
CA ARG A 49 -3.79 17.77 -9.27
C ARG A 49 -2.74 17.59 -10.35
N ASN A 50 -1.90 16.56 -10.23
CA ASN A 50 -0.85 16.28 -11.21
C ASN A 50 -1.40 15.97 -12.60
N GLN A 51 -2.58 15.36 -12.70
CA GLN A 51 -3.27 15.15 -13.98
C GLN A 51 -3.76 16.48 -14.58
N ALA A 52 -4.28 17.38 -13.77
CA ALA A 52 -4.73 18.71 -14.23
C ALA A 52 -3.54 19.56 -14.69
N ASP A 53 -2.45 19.59 -13.92
CA ASP A 53 -1.23 20.32 -14.25
C ASP A 53 -0.56 19.76 -15.52
N GLY A 54 -0.59 18.45 -15.73
CA GLY A 54 -0.09 17.80 -16.94
C GLY A 54 -0.87 18.21 -18.21
N ARG A 55 -2.18 18.41 -18.13
CA ARG A 55 -3.00 18.90 -19.26
C ARG A 55 -2.70 20.34 -19.61
N ILE A 56 -2.53 21.21 -18.63
CA ILE A 56 -2.19 22.63 -18.85
C ILE A 56 -0.81 22.76 -19.50
N ALA A 57 0.16 21.95 -19.08
CA ALA A 57 1.50 21.94 -19.69
C ALA A 57 1.51 21.47 -21.15
N ASP A 58 0.53 20.68 -21.58
CA ASP A 58 0.40 20.26 -22.99
C ASP A 58 -0.13 21.37 -23.90
N GLU A 59 -0.94 22.27 -23.40
CA GLU A 59 -1.49 23.39 -24.17
C GLU A 59 -0.47 24.50 -24.41
N ASP A 60 0.49 24.72 -23.49
CA ASP A 60 1.48 25.80 -23.54
C ASP A 60 2.68 25.52 -24.47
N THR A 61 2.85 24.31 -24.98
CA THR A 61 4.04 23.90 -25.73
C THR A 61 4.04 24.28 -27.22
N ALA A 62 2.97 24.84 -27.75
CA ALA A 62 2.83 25.10 -29.18
C ALA A 62 3.69 26.29 -29.70
N ALA A 63 4.27 27.15 -28.84
CA ALA A 63 5.00 28.35 -29.20
C ALA A 63 6.42 28.45 -28.63
N ALA A 64 6.96 27.36 -28.06
CA ALA A 64 8.21 27.39 -27.31
C ALA A 64 9.46 27.14 -28.18
N ASP A 65 10.55 27.80 -27.84
CA ASP A 65 11.90 27.57 -28.41
C ASP A 65 12.45 26.18 -28.04
N ILE A 66 13.47 25.70 -28.73
CA ILE A 66 14.07 24.36 -28.57
C ILE A 66 14.52 24.13 -27.10
N ALA A 67 15.12 25.11 -26.45
CA ALA A 67 15.54 25.03 -25.06
C ALA A 67 14.34 24.90 -24.11
N ASP A 68 13.26 25.64 -24.37
CA ASP A 68 12.03 25.59 -23.60
C ASP A 68 11.29 24.26 -23.79
N ARG A 69 11.36 23.68 -24.99
CA ARG A 69 10.82 22.34 -25.27
C ARG A 69 11.57 21.25 -24.51
N ALA A 70 12.90 21.32 -24.43
CA ALA A 70 13.71 20.38 -23.66
C ALA A 70 13.39 20.44 -22.17
N ALA A 71 13.32 21.64 -21.59
CA ALA A 71 12.94 21.86 -20.21
C ALA A 71 11.51 21.37 -19.92
N SER A 72 10.56 21.66 -20.83
CA SER A 72 9.17 21.19 -20.73
C SER A 72 9.08 19.67 -20.80
N SER A 73 9.83 19.02 -21.68
CA SER A 73 9.87 17.56 -21.78
C SER A 73 10.40 16.90 -20.52
N TYR A 74 11.46 17.46 -19.93
CA TYR A 74 12.02 17.00 -18.65
C TYR A 74 11.01 17.13 -17.51
N ASN A 75 10.33 18.28 -17.41
CA ASN A 75 9.31 18.51 -16.40
C ASN A 75 8.11 17.56 -16.57
N LYS A 76 7.68 17.28 -17.80
CA LYS A 76 6.61 16.32 -18.08
C LYS A 76 6.99 14.92 -17.64
N GLU A 77 8.21 14.48 -17.98
CA GLU A 77 8.72 13.16 -17.57
C GLU A 77 8.81 13.05 -16.04
N PHE A 78 9.32 14.08 -15.38
CA PHE A 78 9.39 14.15 -13.93
C PHE A 78 8.00 14.04 -13.27
N LEU A 79 7.03 14.84 -13.73
CA LEU A 79 5.65 14.80 -13.24
C LEU A 79 4.97 13.46 -13.52
N PHE A 80 5.25 12.85 -14.67
CA PHE A 80 4.73 11.54 -15.00
C PHE A 80 5.26 10.45 -14.06
N ASN A 81 6.56 10.44 -13.79
CA ASN A 81 7.19 9.50 -12.88
C ASN A 81 6.68 9.69 -11.45
N GLN A 82 6.56 10.94 -10.99
CA GLN A 82 5.99 11.24 -9.69
C GLN A 82 4.53 10.76 -9.59
N SER A 83 3.73 11.02 -10.60
CA SER A 83 2.34 10.58 -10.65
C SER A 83 2.22 9.06 -10.63
N ASN A 84 3.11 8.33 -11.30
CA ASN A 84 3.13 6.87 -11.26
C ASN A 84 3.45 6.34 -9.87
N ASN A 85 4.43 6.90 -9.18
CA ASN A 85 4.79 6.51 -7.82
C ASN A 85 3.60 6.74 -6.85
N GLU A 86 2.93 7.87 -6.99
CA GLU A 86 1.76 8.19 -6.16
C GLU A 86 0.57 7.26 -6.44
N ARG A 87 0.34 6.88 -7.71
CA ARG A 87 -0.68 5.89 -8.06
C ARG A 87 -0.37 4.51 -7.51
N GLN A 88 0.88 4.07 -7.59
CA GLN A 88 1.31 2.80 -6.99
C GLN A 88 1.11 2.81 -5.47
N LEU A 89 1.48 3.91 -4.82
CA LEU A 89 1.26 4.05 -3.39
C LEU A 89 -0.24 4.04 -3.04
N LEU A 90 -1.06 4.73 -3.84
CA LEU A 90 -2.52 4.71 -3.68
C LEU A 90 -3.08 3.28 -3.80
N MET A 91 -2.62 2.50 -4.77
CA MET A 91 -3.01 1.09 -4.91
C MET A 91 -2.61 0.25 -3.68
N MET A 92 -1.43 0.49 -3.12
CA MET A 92 -0.99 -0.20 -1.90
C MET A 92 -1.84 0.17 -0.69
N VAL A 93 -2.20 1.43 -0.55
CA VAL A 93 -3.11 1.93 0.51
C VAL A 93 -4.51 1.36 0.35
N ASP A 94 -5.05 1.35 -0.87
CA ASP A 94 -6.35 0.73 -1.18
C ASP A 94 -6.35 -0.77 -0.84
N GLY A 95 -5.28 -1.47 -1.18
CA GLY A 95 -5.08 -2.87 -0.83
C GLY A 95 -5.02 -3.11 0.69
N ALA A 96 -4.38 -2.22 1.44
CA ALA A 96 -4.34 -2.31 2.90
C ALA A 96 -5.72 -2.11 3.52
N LEU A 97 -6.50 -1.15 3.03
CA LEU A 97 -7.89 -0.95 3.46
C LEU A 97 -8.78 -2.15 3.12
N ALA A 98 -8.57 -2.78 1.96
CA ALA A 98 -9.25 -4.02 1.60
C ALA A 98 -8.92 -5.16 2.58
N ARG A 99 -7.66 -5.33 2.95
CA ARG A 99 -7.25 -6.35 3.93
C ARG A 99 -7.83 -6.09 5.33
N ILE A 100 -8.01 -4.84 5.73
CA ILE A 100 -8.73 -4.50 6.97
C ILE A 100 -10.18 -5.00 6.91
N ARG A 101 -10.87 -4.78 5.80
CA ARG A 101 -12.25 -5.27 5.60
C ARG A 101 -12.34 -6.79 5.59
N GLU A 102 -11.35 -7.46 5.00
CA GLU A 102 -11.27 -8.92 4.89
C GLU A 102 -10.78 -9.59 6.18
N GLY A 103 -10.22 -8.82 7.13
CA GLY A 103 -9.68 -9.34 8.38
C GLY A 103 -8.28 -9.95 8.27
N THR A 104 -7.55 -9.68 7.19
CA THR A 104 -6.20 -10.20 6.91
C THR A 104 -5.11 -9.13 7.06
N PHE A 105 -5.45 -7.96 7.58
CA PHE A 105 -4.49 -6.89 7.80
C PHE A 105 -3.42 -7.30 8.82
N GLY A 106 -2.17 -7.03 8.49
CA GLY A 106 -1.02 -7.39 9.32
C GLY A 106 -0.42 -8.77 9.02
N GLU A 107 -1.00 -9.50 8.09
CA GLU A 107 -0.46 -10.78 7.60
C GLU A 107 0.30 -10.59 6.28
N CYS A 108 1.44 -11.26 6.15
CA CYS A 108 2.19 -11.27 4.90
C CYS A 108 1.43 -12.03 3.82
N ILE A 109 1.23 -11.42 2.65
CA ILE A 109 0.50 -12.06 1.54
C ILE A 109 1.24 -13.25 0.91
N SER A 110 2.56 -13.32 1.09
CA SER A 110 3.39 -14.40 0.52
C SER A 110 3.54 -15.60 1.43
N CYS A 111 3.80 -15.41 2.72
CA CYS A 111 4.07 -16.49 3.66
C CYS A 111 2.99 -16.68 4.73
N GLY A 112 2.02 -15.77 4.82
CA GLY A 112 0.96 -15.83 5.84
C GLY A 112 1.40 -15.53 7.27
N LYS A 113 2.67 -15.26 7.51
CA LYS A 113 3.18 -14.87 8.83
C LYS A 113 2.76 -13.45 9.19
N GLU A 114 2.67 -13.19 10.47
CA GLU A 114 2.40 -11.84 10.98
C GLU A 114 3.55 -10.88 10.64
N ILE A 115 3.19 -9.70 10.15
CA ILE A 115 4.15 -8.62 9.89
C ILE A 115 4.49 -7.94 11.21
N ASN A 116 5.77 -7.63 11.43
CA ASN A 116 6.24 -6.96 12.63
C ASN A 116 5.47 -5.65 12.87
N ALA A 117 5.00 -5.44 14.11
CA ALA A 117 4.22 -4.26 14.50
C ALA A 117 4.95 -2.94 14.21
N LYS A 118 6.25 -2.87 14.45
CA LYS A 118 7.07 -1.69 14.14
C LYS A 118 7.10 -1.37 12.65
N ARG A 119 7.12 -2.41 11.80
CA ARG A 119 7.05 -2.24 10.35
C ARG A 119 5.68 -1.73 9.92
N LEU A 120 4.60 -2.23 10.49
CA LEU A 120 3.24 -1.75 10.23
C LEU A 120 3.04 -0.30 10.70
N GLU A 121 3.63 0.09 11.81
CA GLU A 121 3.57 1.48 12.29
C GLU A 121 4.30 2.44 11.34
N ALA A 122 5.45 2.02 10.80
CA ALA A 122 6.21 2.82 9.85
C ALA A 122 5.57 2.86 8.46
N VAL A 123 5.10 1.70 7.98
CA VAL A 123 4.51 1.52 6.63
C VAL A 123 3.22 0.72 6.74
N PRO A 124 2.08 1.39 7.04
CA PRO A 124 0.81 0.69 7.27
C PRO A 124 0.27 -0.06 6.05
N TRP A 125 0.69 0.34 4.84
CA TRP A 125 0.29 -0.30 3.58
C TRP A 125 1.19 -1.45 3.14
N THR A 126 2.17 -1.86 3.96
CA THR A 126 3.06 -2.97 3.62
C THR A 126 2.28 -4.27 3.45
N ARG A 127 2.67 -5.05 2.44
CA ARG A 127 2.06 -6.34 2.10
C ARG A 127 2.90 -7.54 2.54
N HIS A 128 4.20 -7.32 2.67
CA HIS A 128 5.17 -8.38 2.93
C HIS A 128 5.89 -8.18 4.26
N CYS A 129 6.23 -9.29 4.91
CA CYS A 129 7.20 -9.27 6.00
C CYS A 129 8.61 -8.96 5.46
N ILE A 130 9.57 -8.69 6.35
CA ILE A 130 10.94 -8.33 5.96
C ILE A 130 11.56 -9.42 5.08
N GLU A 131 11.45 -10.69 5.48
CA GLU A 131 12.01 -11.82 4.75
C GLU A 131 11.46 -11.96 3.32
N CYS A 132 10.15 -11.81 3.17
CA CYS A 132 9.51 -11.89 1.85
C CYS A 132 9.81 -10.66 0.99
N GLN A 133 9.93 -9.50 1.60
CA GLN A 133 10.32 -8.27 0.90
C GLN A 133 11.75 -8.38 0.34
N GLU A 134 12.69 -8.88 1.13
CA GLU A 134 14.07 -9.13 0.68
C GLU A 134 14.12 -10.13 -0.49
N LYS A 135 13.35 -11.21 -0.41
CA LYS A 135 13.25 -12.20 -1.50
C LYS A 135 12.65 -11.60 -2.77
N LEU A 136 11.67 -10.71 -2.63
CA LEU A 136 11.07 -9.99 -3.75
C LEU A 136 12.09 -9.07 -4.43
N GLU A 137 12.85 -8.31 -3.66
CA GLU A 137 13.91 -7.42 -4.14
C GLU A 137 15.06 -8.17 -4.81
N GLN A 138 15.34 -9.38 -4.35
CA GLN A 138 16.33 -10.29 -4.96
C GLN A 138 15.79 -11.04 -6.19
N GLY A 139 14.53 -10.84 -6.56
CA GLY A 139 13.89 -11.52 -7.69
C GLY A 139 13.56 -13.00 -7.45
N MET A 140 13.60 -13.46 -6.18
CA MET A 140 13.27 -14.84 -5.81
C MET A 140 11.76 -15.07 -5.64
N LEU A 141 10.97 -14.00 -5.55
CA LEU A 141 9.52 -14.03 -5.48
C LEU A 141 8.94 -13.11 -6.57
N GLU A 142 7.90 -13.57 -7.22
CA GLU A 142 7.10 -12.72 -8.10
C GLU A 142 6.12 -11.87 -7.29
N GLU A 143 5.95 -10.63 -7.68
CA GLU A 143 4.97 -9.74 -7.07
C GLU A 143 3.56 -10.20 -7.44
N THR A 144 2.89 -10.90 -6.52
CA THR A 144 1.48 -11.27 -6.72
C THR A 144 0.62 -10.02 -6.63
N SER A 145 0.01 -9.66 -7.73
CA SER A 145 -0.98 -8.59 -7.81
C SER A 145 -2.30 -9.04 -7.18
N ARG A 146 -2.42 -8.90 -5.87
CA ARG A 146 -3.70 -9.01 -5.14
C ARG A 146 -3.90 -7.85 -4.21
#